data_c12def5177fff43d23cb9408164f4687
#
_entry.id   c12def5177fff43d23cb9408164f4687
#
_cell.length_a   1.000
_cell.length_b   1.000
_cell.length_c   1.000
_cell.angle_alpha   90.00
_cell.angle_beta   90.00
_cell.angle_gamma   90.00
#
_symmetry.space_group_name_H-M   'P 1'
#
loop_
_entity.id
_entity.type
_entity.pdbx_description
1 polymer ?
#
loop_
_entity_poly.entity_id
_entity_poly.type
_entity_poly.pdbx_seq_one_letter_code
_entity_poly.pdbx_strand_id
1 'polypeptide(L)'
;MLMFKSKLKIINVILRIMPTNHKGNSGKFPNLASSRKGTYMQALNYPFDENYILSKKKKIKKELLESGAGFTDTRIAILGGSTTNDIKLVMELFLLDYGIKPTFYESEYNRYYQDAVFPNEELESFAPKIIYIHTTNRNITEYPKISDSPETIEELIKSEMLKFTSMWEKLEEKYHCPIIQNNFEMPLYRLMGNKEASDIHGKINFINRLNEEFYKYAREHDNFYICDINYISADYGLKKWQEPFYWYMYKYALNVAAIPYLSYNVANIVKSLLGKNKKGFVLDLDNTLWGGIVGDDGVDNLEIGPEESGGQVYSEFQSYIKEHKDLGLVLNVASKNEEEML
;
A
#
# COMPACT_ATOMS: atom_id res chain seq x y z
N MET A 1 -4.32 22.36 17.83
CA MET A 1 -4.62 21.11 18.56
C MET A 1 -6.02 20.58 18.26
N LEU A 2 -7.04 21.42 18.11
CA LEU A 2 -8.39 21.00 17.67
C LEU A 2 -8.44 20.54 16.19
N MET A 3 -7.72 21.20 15.28
CA MET A 3 -7.62 20.80 13.86
C MET A 3 -7.04 19.39 13.65
N PHE A 4 -6.09 18.96 14.49
CA PHE A 4 -5.53 17.61 14.42
C PHE A 4 -6.54 16.53 14.86
N LYS A 5 -7.41 16.85 15.81
CA LYS A 5 -8.47 15.92 16.27
C LYS A 5 -9.60 15.77 15.26
N SER A 6 -9.89 16.80 14.44
CA SER A 6 -10.89 16.70 13.38
C SER A 6 -10.35 15.93 12.16
N LYS A 7 -9.12 16.14 11.73
CA LYS A 7 -8.47 15.31 10.70
C LYS A 7 -8.39 13.83 11.11
N LEU A 8 -8.11 13.54 12.38
CA LEU A 8 -8.19 12.17 12.91
C LEU A 8 -9.63 11.61 12.90
N LYS A 9 -10.65 12.45 13.10
CA LYS A 9 -12.04 12.02 13.00
C LYS A 9 -12.46 11.71 11.55
N ILE A 10 -12.01 12.48 10.56
CA ILE A 10 -12.26 12.22 9.13
C ILE A 10 -11.57 10.94 8.67
N ILE A 11 -10.31 10.75 9.04
CA ILE A 11 -9.58 9.50 8.80
C ILE A 11 -10.31 8.33 9.49
N ASN A 12 -10.81 8.51 10.71
CA ASN A 12 -11.63 7.52 11.42
C ASN A 12 -13.02 7.32 10.78
N VAL A 13 -13.60 8.31 10.12
CA VAL A 13 -14.85 8.17 9.36
C VAL A 13 -14.62 7.38 8.07
N ILE A 14 -13.53 7.64 7.34
CA ILE A 14 -13.11 6.82 6.19
C ILE A 14 -12.93 5.35 6.62
N LEU A 15 -12.45 5.12 7.84
CA LEU A 15 -12.25 3.78 8.42
C LEU A 15 -13.53 3.19 9.06
N ARG A 16 -14.51 4.01 9.43
CA ARG A 16 -15.79 3.60 10.01
C ARG A 16 -16.89 3.24 8.99
N ILE A 17 -16.60 3.25 7.71
CA ILE A 17 -17.48 2.69 6.68
C ILE A 17 -17.49 1.15 6.80
N MET A 18 -17.80 0.68 7.99
CA MET A 18 -18.14 -0.70 8.30
C MET A 18 -19.48 -0.76 8.99
N PRO A 19 -20.34 -1.75 8.71
CA PRO A 19 -21.68 -1.81 9.24
C PRO A 19 -21.66 -1.89 10.77
N THR A 20 -22.14 -0.85 11.43
CA THR A 20 -22.53 -0.92 12.84
C THR A 20 -23.79 -1.76 12.94
N ASN A 21 -23.75 -2.85 13.71
CA ASN A 21 -24.93 -3.63 14.05
C ASN A 21 -25.95 -2.76 14.79
N HIS A 22 -27.00 -2.32 14.12
CA HIS A 22 -28.23 -1.90 14.75
C HIS A 22 -29.30 -2.98 14.57
N LYS A 23 -29.76 -3.52 15.69
CA LYS A 23 -30.97 -4.34 15.77
C LYS A 23 -32.17 -3.44 15.44
N GLY A 24 -32.67 -3.56 14.25
CA GLY A 24 -33.94 -2.98 13.81
C GLY A 24 -34.48 -3.83 12.66
N ASN A 25 -35.64 -4.41 12.90
CA ASN A 25 -36.36 -5.34 12.03
C ASN A 25 -36.79 -4.66 10.76
N SER A 26 -36.38 -5.08 9.58
CA SER A 26 -37.21 -5.32 8.39
C SER A 26 -36.33 -5.45 7.12
N GLY A 27 -36.61 -6.44 6.30
CA GLY A 27 -36.07 -6.60 4.96
C GLY A 27 -34.82 -7.49 4.90
N LYS A 28 -35.03 -8.73 4.47
CA LYS A 28 -33.94 -9.71 4.23
C LYS A 28 -33.02 -9.24 3.10
N PHE A 29 -31.98 -8.50 3.43
CA PHE A 29 -30.77 -8.51 2.63
C PHE A 29 -29.92 -9.70 3.08
N PRO A 30 -29.32 -10.49 2.18
CA PRO A 30 -28.43 -11.56 2.60
C PRO A 30 -27.30 -10.97 3.44
N ASN A 31 -27.15 -11.47 4.68
CA ASN A 31 -26.10 -11.07 5.61
C ASN A 31 -24.71 -11.38 5.01
N LEU A 32 -24.14 -10.44 4.27
CA LEU A 32 -22.75 -10.47 3.85
C LEU A 32 -21.80 -10.03 4.97
N ALA A 33 -22.32 -9.68 6.12
CA ALA A 33 -21.59 -9.39 7.34
C ALA A 33 -21.79 -10.52 8.36
N SER A 34 -21.40 -11.75 8.01
CA SER A 34 -21.25 -12.77 9.02
C SER A 34 -20.08 -12.41 9.92
N SER A 35 -20.42 -11.83 11.05
CA SER A 35 -19.72 -11.79 12.34
C SER A 35 -18.30 -12.42 12.38
N ARG A 36 -17.31 -11.78 11.79
CA ARG A 36 -15.93 -11.99 12.19
C ARG A 36 -15.69 -11.19 13.49
N LYS A 37 -16.22 -11.66 14.60
CA LYS A 37 -15.92 -11.12 15.93
C LYS A 37 -14.56 -11.66 16.38
N GLY A 38 -13.48 -10.96 16.06
CA GLY A 38 -12.18 -11.25 16.62
C GLY A 38 -11.37 -9.98 16.77
N THR A 39 -10.68 -9.85 17.85
CA THR A 39 -9.76 -8.75 18.20
C THR A 39 -8.67 -8.52 17.13
N TYR A 40 -8.48 -9.49 16.21
CA TYR A 40 -7.40 -9.50 15.20
C TYR A 40 -7.71 -8.67 13.98
N MET A 41 -8.91 -8.73 13.45
CA MET A 41 -9.36 -7.88 12.34
C MET A 41 -9.20 -6.42 12.69
N GLN A 42 -9.37 -6.07 13.97
CA GLN A 42 -9.14 -4.71 14.46
C GLN A 42 -7.65 -4.36 14.46
N ALA A 43 -6.78 -5.33 14.75
CA ALA A 43 -5.31 -5.12 14.79
C ALA A 43 -4.69 -4.96 13.39
N LEU A 44 -5.31 -5.50 12.33
CA LEU A 44 -4.84 -5.38 10.95
C LEU A 44 -5.52 -4.24 10.17
N ASN A 45 -6.49 -3.56 10.78
CA ASN A 45 -7.13 -2.39 10.18
C ASN A 45 -6.26 -1.15 10.33
N TYR A 46 -6.04 -0.45 9.24
CA TYR A 46 -5.34 0.84 9.26
C TYR A 46 -6.18 1.93 9.96
N PRO A 47 -5.60 2.77 10.82
CA PRO A 47 -4.23 2.71 11.34
C PRO A 47 -4.05 1.54 12.33
N PHE A 48 -3.01 0.75 12.16
CA PHE A 48 -2.69 -0.41 12.99
C PHE A 48 -1.50 -0.13 13.94
N ASP A 49 -1.36 -0.97 14.97
CA ASP A 49 -0.20 -0.97 15.87
C ASP A 49 0.84 -1.96 15.34
N GLU A 50 1.91 -1.43 14.74
CA GLU A 50 3.01 -2.22 14.16
C GLU A 50 3.70 -3.11 15.20
N ASN A 51 3.86 -2.64 16.44
CA ASN A 51 4.51 -3.41 17.50
C ASN A 51 3.65 -4.61 17.92
N TYR A 52 2.34 -4.41 17.97
CA TYR A 52 1.42 -5.51 18.23
C TYR A 52 1.46 -6.55 17.12
N ILE A 53 1.38 -6.15 15.85
CA ILE A 53 1.46 -7.08 14.71
C ILE A 53 2.76 -7.86 14.77
N LEU A 54 3.91 -7.19 14.91
CA LEU A 54 5.22 -7.81 14.92
C LEU A 54 5.41 -8.79 16.08
N SER A 55 4.92 -8.45 17.28
CA SER A 55 5.05 -9.30 18.47
C SER A 55 4.09 -10.48 18.50
N LYS A 56 2.96 -10.41 17.78
CA LYS A 56 1.87 -11.41 17.83
C LYS A 56 1.65 -12.15 16.51
N LYS A 57 2.57 -12.06 15.55
CA LYS A 57 2.47 -12.69 14.22
C LYS A 57 1.89 -14.12 14.24
N LYS A 58 2.47 -14.99 15.06
CA LYS A 58 2.03 -16.40 15.15
C LYS A 58 0.59 -16.56 15.65
N LYS A 59 0.21 -15.76 16.65
CA LYS A 59 -1.13 -15.78 17.24
C LYS A 59 -2.15 -15.27 16.22
N ILE A 60 -1.90 -14.12 15.59
CA ILE A 60 -2.75 -13.53 14.56
C ILE A 60 -2.97 -14.53 13.41
N LYS A 61 -1.89 -15.13 12.89
CA LYS A 61 -1.98 -16.12 11.81
C LYS A 61 -2.87 -17.31 12.19
N LYS A 62 -2.65 -17.89 13.38
CA LYS A 62 -3.45 -19.03 13.87
C LYS A 62 -4.93 -18.70 13.86
N GLU A 63 -5.31 -17.57 14.41
CA GLU A 63 -6.71 -17.18 14.56
C GLU A 63 -7.37 -16.79 13.24
N LEU A 64 -6.64 -16.18 12.30
CA LEU A 64 -7.11 -15.96 10.93
C LEU A 64 -7.43 -17.30 10.23
N LEU A 65 -6.55 -18.30 10.37
CA LEU A 65 -6.77 -19.63 9.79
C LEU A 65 -7.93 -20.40 10.44
N GLU A 66 -8.14 -20.22 11.74
CA GLU A 66 -9.23 -20.84 12.50
C GLU A 66 -10.58 -20.11 12.36
N SER A 67 -10.62 -18.95 11.71
CA SER A 67 -11.83 -18.10 11.58
C SER A 67 -12.96 -18.72 10.77
N GLY A 68 -12.76 -19.86 10.11
CA GLY A 68 -13.73 -20.53 9.24
C GLY A 68 -14.01 -19.76 7.92
N ALA A 69 -13.21 -18.75 7.59
CA ALA A 69 -13.34 -18.03 6.33
C ALA A 69 -12.91 -18.91 5.15
N GLY A 70 -13.66 -18.83 4.05
CA GLY A 70 -13.22 -19.37 2.77
C GLY A 70 -12.02 -18.57 2.24
N PHE A 71 -10.95 -19.26 1.86
CA PHE A 71 -9.77 -18.65 1.29
C PHE A 71 -9.69 -18.86 -0.22
N THR A 72 -9.14 -17.85 -0.90
CA THR A 72 -8.66 -17.99 -2.28
C THR A 72 -7.17 -18.30 -2.23
N ASP A 73 -6.76 -19.49 -2.70
CA ASP A 73 -5.35 -19.85 -2.75
C ASP A 73 -4.64 -19.09 -3.87
N THR A 74 -3.42 -18.61 -3.59
CA THR A 74 -2.55 -17.98 -4.60
C THR A 74 -1.08 -18.30 -4.36
N ARG A 75 -0.29 -18.27 -5.42
CA ARG A 75 1.16 -18.49 -5.38
C ARG A 75 1.86 -17.18 -5.67
N ILE A 76 2.68 -16.70 -4.72
CA ILE A 76 3.40 -15.43 -4.81
C ILE A 76 4.89 -15.73 -4.74
N ALA A 77 5.64 -15.35 -5.78
CA ALA A 77 7.09 -15.37 -5.73
C ALA A 77 7.59 -14.01 -5.21
N ILE A 78 8.49 -14.05 -4.22
CA ILE A 78 9.19 -12.86 -3.69
C ILE A 78 10.64 -12.92 -4.16
N LEU A 79 11.02 -12.01 -5.05
CA LEU A 79 12.39 -11.84 -5.53
C LEU A 79 13.04 -10.67 -4.78
N GLY A 80 13.91 -10.99 -3.83
CA GLY A 80 14.43 -10.02 -2.85
C GLY A 80 15.85 -9.53 -3.15
N GLY A 81 16.03 -8.21 -3.21
CA GLY A 81 17.34 -7.54 -3.19
C GLY A 81 17.87 -7.30 -1.77
N SER A 82 17.10 -7.65 -0.76
CA SER A 82 17.43 -7.60 0.67
C SER A 82 16.73 -8.75 1.39
N THR A 83 16.88 -8.84 2.72
CA THR A 83 16.17 -9.86 3.52
C THR A 83 14.67 -9.60 3.53
N THR A 84 13.87 -10.60 3.11
CA THR A 84 12.42 -10.47 2.88
C THR A 84 11.56 -11.32 3.81
N ASN A 85 12.15 -12.20 4.60
CA ASN A 85 11.40 -13.17 5.41
C ASN A 85 10.34 -12.54 6.32
N ASP A 86 10.66 -11.46 7.04
CA ASP A 86 9.66 -10.78 7.90
C ASP A 86 8.61 -10.05 7.07
N ILE A 87 8.96 -9.50 5.90
CA ILE A 87 8.00 -8.91 4.95
C ILE A 87 6.99 -9.98 4.52
N LYS A 88 7.47 -11.18 4.12
CA LYS A 88 6.64 -12.33 3.76
C LYS A 88 5.68 -12.72 4.88
N LEU A 89 6.20 -12.88 6.10
CA LEU A 89 5.41 -13.30 7.26
C LEU A 89 4.32 -12.30 7.64
N VAL A 90 4.60 -11.00 7.54
CA VAL A 90 3.62 -9.96 7.86
C VAL A 90 2.63 -9.76 6.71
N MET A 91 3.09 -9.81 5.46
CA MET A 91 2.21 -9.76 4.27
C MET A 91 1.19 -10.91 4.29
N GLU A 92 1.60 -12.10 4.72
CA GLU A 92 0.69 -13.26 4.87
C GLU A 92 -0.49 -12.93 5.82
N LEU A 93 -0.27 -12.18 6.90
CA LEU A 93 -1.33 -11.82 7.84
C LEU A 93 -2.39 -10.95 7.16
N PHE A 94 -1.99 -9.91 6.43
CA PHE A 94 -2.91 -9.05 5.70
C PHE A 94 -3.64 -9.82 4.60
N LEU A 95 -2.95 -10.68 3.87
CA LEU A 95 -3.57 -11.51 2.83
C LEU A 95 -4.62 -12.46 3.42
N LEU A 96 -4.32 -13.13 4.53
CA LEU A 96 -5.28 -13.99 5.23
C LEU A 96 -6.50 -13.20 5.72
N ASP A 97 -6.30 -11.97 6.22
CA ASP A 97 -7.41 -11.09 6.61
C ASP A 97 -8.29 -10.72 5.41
N TYR A 98 -7.71 -10.59 4.21
CA TYR A 98 -8.45 -10.38 2.96
C TYR A 98 -9.08 -11.66 2.39
N GLY A 99 -8.97 -12.79 3.07
CA GLY A 99 -9.46 -14.08 2.60
C GLY A 99 -8.63 -14.63 1.44
N ILE A 100 -7.33 -14.34 1.42
CA ILE A 100 -6.34 -14.85 0.45
C ILE A 100 -5.35 -15.71 1.22
N LYS A 101 -5.18 -16.97 0.82
CA LYS A 101 -4.20 -17.88 1.41
C LYS A 101 -3.00 -18.01 0.47
N PRO A 102 -1.89 -17.32 0.77
CA PRO A 102 -0.71 -17.37 -0.08
C PRO A 102 0.11 -18.62 0.17
N THR A 103 0.73 -19.15 -0.89
CA THR A 103 1.92 -19.98 -0.84
C THR A 103 3.05 -19.14 -1.41
N PHE A 104 4.23 -19.17 -0.81
CA PHE A 104 5.34 -18.32 -1.21
C PHE A 104 6.52 -19.14 -1.75
N TYR A 105 7.10 -18.67 -2.83
CA TYR A 105 8.51 -18.84 -3.16
C TYR A 105 9.25 -17.60 -2.67
N GLU A 106 10.43 -17.77 -2.08
CA GLU A 106 11.27 -16.67 -1.63
C GLU A 106 12.69 -16.90 -2.15
N SER A 107 13.19 -15.97 -2.97
CA SER A 107 14.58 -16.06 -3.45
C SER A 107 15.57 -15.93 -2.30
N GLU A 108 16.72 -16.53 -2.44
CA GLU A 108 17.84 -16.28 -1.53
C GLU A 108 18.24 -14.79 -1.55
N TYR A 109 18.88 -14.35 -0.49
CA TYR A 109 19.32 -12.96 -0.35
C TYR A 109 20.07 -12.45 -1.59
N ASN A 110 19.56 -11.33 -2.13
CA ASN A 110 20.13 -10.60 -3.26
C ASN A 110 20.22 -11.40 -4.59
N ARG A 111 19.44 -12.48 -4.74
CA ARG A 111 19.40 -13.28 -5.97
C ARG A 111 18.25 -12.89 -6.91
N TYR A 112 17.50 -11.83 -6.60
CA TYR A 112 16.36 -11.38 -7.38
C TYR A 112 16.60 -11.30 -8.89
N TYR A 113 17.77 -10.78 -9.29
CA TYR A 113 18.15 -10.66 -10.70
C TYR A 113 18.48 -12.01 -11.33
N GLN A 114 19.30 -12.82 -10.63
CA GLN A 114 19.69 -14.13 -11.11
C GLN A 114 18.49 -15.05 -11.29
N ASP A 115 17.59 -15.08 -10.31
CA ASP A 115 16.40 -15.92 -10.34
C ASP A 115 15.39 -15.47 -11.43
N ALA A 116 15.41 -14.19 -11.79
CA ALA A 116 14.59 -13.67 -12.88
C ALA A 116 15.16 -13.97 -14.28
N VAL A 117 16.48 -13.85 -14.43
CA VAL A 117 17.14 -13.84 -15.75
C VAL A 117 17.67 -15.20 -16.17
N PHE A 118 18.12 -16.03 -15.23
CA PHE A 118 18.67 -17.36 -15.52
C PHE A 118 17.66 -18.47 -15.19
N PRO A 119 17.84 -19.68 -15.73
CA PRO A 119 17.00 -20.82 -15.38
C PRO A 119 17.01 -21.09 -13.88
N ASN A 120 15.80 -21.28 -13.32
CA ASN A 120 15.60 -21.59 -11.91
C ASN A 120 14.46 -22.63 -11.79
N GLU A 121 14.84 -23.90 -11.68
CA GLU A 121 13.92 -25.04 -11.67
C GLU A 121 12.91 -24.96 -10.51
N GLU A 122 13.33 -24.43 -9.36
CA GLU A 122 12.46 -24.29 -8.20
C GLU A 122 11.37 -23.24 -8.45
N LEU A 123 11.73 -22.05 -8.95
CA LEU A 123 10.78 -21.00 -9.30
C LEU A 123 9.86 -21.43 -10.45
N GLU A 124 10.41 -22.16 -11.45
CA GLU A 124 9.63 -22.71 -12.56
C GLU A 124 8.59 -23.72 -12.08
N SER A 125 9.01 -24.68 -11.24
CA SER A 125 8.11 -25.67 -10.65
C SER A 125 7.05 -25.04 -9.74
N PHE A 126 7.40 -23.95 -9.04
CA PHE A 126 6.48 -23.20 -8.21
C PHE A 126 5.37 -22.54 -9.03
N ALA A 127 5.64 -22.14 -10.27
CA ALA A 127 4.70 -21.52 -11.20
C ALA A 127 3.89 -20.36 -10.56
N PRO A 128 4.51 -19.23 -10.26
CA PRO A 128 3.88 -18.12 -9.55
C PRO A 128 2.67 -17.58 -10.30
N LYS A 129 1.69 -17.06 -9.54
CA LYS A 129 0.53 -16.33 -10.05
C LYS A 129 0.70 -14.81 -9.90
N ILE A 130 1.62 -14.40 -9.06
CA ILE A 130 2.03 -13.01 -8.84
C ILE A 130 3.51 -13.04 -8.47
N ILE A 131 4.29 -12.11 -9.01
CA ILE A 131 5.70 -11.90 -8.66
C ILE A 131 5.82 -10.57 -7.96
N TYR A 132 6.42 -10.56 -6.77
CA TYR A 132 6.79 -9.34 -6.04
C TYR A 132 8.30 -9.19 -6.03
N ILE A 133 8.80 -8.10 -6.59
CA ILE A 133 10.22 -7.76 -6.64
C ILE A 133 10.51 -6.68 -5.59
N HIS A 134 11.21 -7.09 -4.53
CA HIS A 134 11.58 -6.22 -3.43
C HIS A 134 12.99 -5.69 -3.62
N THR A 135 13.11 -4.56 -4.31
CA THR A 135 14.35 -3.79 -4.42
C THR A 135 14.21 -2.43 -3.76
N THR A 136 15.31 -1.81 -3.42
CA THR A 136 15.40 -0.51 -2.75
C THR A 136 16.55 0.30 -3.35
N ASN A 137 16.77 1.53 -2.91
CA ASN A 137 17.88 2.36 -3.34
C ASN A 137 19.27 1.69 -3.17
N ARG A 138 19.36 0.65 -2.33
CA ARG A 138 20.58 -0.14 -2.10
C ARG A 138 20.89 -1.14 -3.22
N ASN A 139 19.92 -1.40 -4.10
CA ASN A 139 20.06 -2.31 -5.22
C ASN A 139 20.42 -1.59 -6.53
N ILE A 140 20.51 -0.27 -6.51
CA ILE A 140 21.05 0.53 -7.61
C ILE A 140 22.55 0.19 -7.73
N THR A 141 22.97 -0.18 -8.93
CA THR A 141 24.31 -0.72 -9.19
C THR A 141 25.40 0.33 -8.99
N GLU A 142 25.21 1.51 -9.58
CA GLU A 142 26.14 2.62 -9.47
C GLU A 142 25.40 3.96 -9.43
N TYR A 143 25.89 4.86 -8.59
CA TYR A 143 25.40 6.24 -8.50
C TYR A 143 26.35 7.21 -9.18
N PRO A 144 25.87 8.35 -9.68
CA PRO A 144 26.70 9.41 -10.22
C PRO A 144 27.77 9.87 -9.22
N LYS A 145 28.95 10.15 -9.72
CA LYS A 145 30.05 10.81 -9.01
C LYS A 145 30.11 12.28 -9.43
N ILE A 146 30.62 13.14 -8.57
CA ILE A 146 30.76 14.58 -8.85
C ILE A 146 31.65 14.86 -10.08
N SER A 147 32.56 13.93 -10.41
CA SER A 147 33.47 14.02 -11.55
C SER A 147 32.90 13.52 -12.87
N ASP A 148 31.72 12.90 -12.85
CA ASP A 148 31.16 12.28 -14.06
C ASP A 148 30.65 13.36 -15.03
N SER A 149 30.76 13.09 -16.33
CA SER A 149 30.16 13.95 -17.34
C SER A 149 28.63 13.74 -17.42
N PRO A 150 27.85 14.69 -17.93
CA PRO A 150 26.44 14.50 -18.18
C PRO A 150 26.14 13.23 -19.01
N GLU A 151 26.96 12.94 -20.01
CA GLU A 151 26.82 11.75 -20.88
C GLU A 151 26.98 10.47 -20.06
N THR A 152 27.97 10.43 -19.16
CA THR A 152 28.19 9.28 -18.25
C THR A 152 26.98 9.06 -17.37
N ILE A 153 26.38 10.13 -16.85
CA ILE A 153 25.19 10.00 -15.99
C ILE A 153 23.98 9.47 -16.78
N GLU A 154 23.80 9.92 -18.04
CA GLU A 154 22.77 9.35 -18.91
C GLU A 154 22.99 7.85 -19.19
N GLU A 155 24.25 7.43 -19.37
CA GLU A 155 24.60 6.02 -19.54
C GLU A 155 24.33 5.19 -18.29
N LEU A 156 24.56 5.74 -17.09
CA LEU A 156 24.21 5.07 -15.82
C LEU A 156 22.69 4.85 -15.71
N ILE A 157 21.88 5.84 -16.04
CA ILE A 157 20.41 5.69 -16.06
C ILE A 157 19.98 4.60 -17.03
N LYS A 158 20.50 4.64 -18.26
CA LYS A 158 20.19 3.64 -19.29
C LYS A 158 20.62 2.23 -18.88
N SER A 159 21.80 2.10 -18.31
CA SER A 159 22.31 0.80 -17.85
C SER A 159 21.48 0.22 -16.72
N GLU A 160 21.11 1.05 -15.73
CA GLU A 160 20.26 0.58 -14.64
C GLU A 160 18.86 0.21 -15.13
N MET A 161 18.28 1.02 -16.03
CA MET A 161 16.99 0.69 -16.67
C MET A 161 17.05 -0.59 -17.49
N LEU A 162 18.12 -0.80 -18.27
CA LEU A 162 18.29 -2.03 -19.04
C LEU A 162 18.34 -3.28 -18.15
N LYS A 163 19.00 -3.18 -16.99
CA LYS A 163 19.02 -4.26 -16.00
C LYS A 163 17.60 -4.62 -15.54
N PHE A 164 16.78 -3.62 -15.18
CA PHE A 164 15.42 -3.86 -14.70
C PHE A 164 14.48 -4.30 -15.82
N THR A 165 14.48 -3.64 -16.96
CA THR A 165 13.61 -4.00 -18.09
C THR A 165 13.89 -5.42 -18.60
N SER A 166 15.15 -5.80 -18.74
CA SER A 166 15.51 -7.18 -19.14
C SER A 166 15.03 -8.24 -18.13
N MET A 167 15.01 -7.91 -16.86
CA MET A 167 14.48 -8.78 -15.80
C MET A 167 12.96 -8.89 -15.89
N TRP A 168 12.25 -7.77 -16.05
CA TRP A 168 10.78 -7.75 -16.12
C TRP A 168 10.27 -8.47 -17.37
N GLU A 169 10.87 -8.20 -18.54
CA GLU A 169 10.54 -8.84 -19.81
C GLU A 169 10.68 -10.36 -19.74
N LYS A 170 11.78 -10.87 -19.16
CA LYS A 170 11.99 -12.31 -18.99
C LYS A 170 10.98 -12.95 -18.03
N LEU A 171 10.63 -12.27 -16.94
CA LEU A 171 9.63 -12.76 -16.01
C LEU A 171 8.23 -12.78 -16.65
N GLU A 172 7.88 -11.74 -17.41
CA GLU A 172 6.62 -11.67 -18.14
C GLU A 172 6.53 -12.74 -19.22
N GLU A 173 7.58 -12.88 -20.04
CA GLU A 173 7.66 -13.92 -21.08
C GLU A 173 7.50 -15.34 -20.50
N LYS A 174 8.10 -15.58 -19.34
CA LYS A 174 8.14 -16.92 -18.77
C LYS A 174 6.90 -17.28 -17.94
N TYR A 175 6.38 -16.35 -17.15
CA TYR A 175 5.32 -16.66 -16.18
C TYR A 175 3.96 -16.09 -16.55
N HIS A 176 3.87 -15.13 -17.44
CA HIS A 176 2.62 -14.48 -17.88
C HIS A 176 1.70 -14.09 -16.72
N CYS A 177 2.27 -13.53 -15.64
CA CYS A 177 1.55 -13.15 -14.43
C CYS A 177 1.92 -11.73 -14.00
N PRO A 178 1.06 -11.07 -13.20
CA PRO A 178 1.34 -9.74 -12.69
C PRO A 178 2.67 -9.63 -11.93
N ILE A 179 3.41 -8.57 -12.22
CA ILE A 179 4.66 -8.19 -11.54
C ILE A 179 4.38 -6.96 -10.68
N ILE A 180 4.72 -7.06 -9.40
CA ILE A 180 4.72 -5.93 -8.47
C ILE A 180 6.17 -5.57 -8.20
N GLN A 181 6.57 -4.37 -8.58
CA GLN A 181 7.93 -3.85 -8.42
C GLN A 181 7.94 -2.68 -7.43
N ASN A 182 8.84 -2.70 -6.45
CA ASN A 182 9.12 -1.49 -5.69
C ASN A 182 9.82 -0.46 -6.59
N ASN A 183 9.43 0.81 -6.49
CA ASN A 183 10.30 1.90 -6.91
C ASN A 183 11.40 2.10 -5.84
N PHE A 184 12.13 3.22 -5.87
CA PHE A 184 13.21 3.51 -4.94
C PHE A 184 12.83 4.63 -3.98
N GLU A 185 13.04 4.40 -2.69
CA GLU A 185 12.96 5.41 -1.65
C GLU A 185 14.19 6.32 -1.68
N MET A 186 14.07 7.53 -1.10
CA MET A 186 15.17 8.50 -1.02
C MET A 186 16.30 8.02 -0.10
N PRO A 187 17.56 8.40 -0.40
CA PRO A 187 18.70 8.03 0.43
C PRO A 187 18.64 8.77 1.78
N LEU A 188 19.15 8.12 2.84
CA LEU A 188 19.20 8.73 4.18
C LEU A 188 20.14 9.93 4.25
N TYR A 189 21.23 9.90 3.48
CA TYR A 189 22.27 10.91 3.50
C TYR A 189 22.35 11.66 2.17
N ARG A 190 22.53 12.98 2.26
CA ARG A 190 22.67 13.90 1.13
C ARG A 190 24.07 14.51 1.14
N LEU A 191 24.89 14.21 0.14
CA LEU A 191 26.24 14.72 0.02
C LEU A 191 26.26 16.24 -0.24
N MET A 192 25.35 16.70 -1.13
CA MET A 192 25.27 18.10 -1.58
C MET A 192 24.15 18.89 -0.89
N GLY A 193 23.59 18.38 0.20
CA GLY A 193 22.48 19.05 0.90
C GLY A 193 21.28 19.28 -0.01
N ASN A 194 20.79 20.51 -0.08
CA ASN A 194 19.60 20.86 -0.88
C ASN A 194 19.84 20.79 -2.40
N LYS A 195 21.08 20.81 -2.85
CA LYS A 195 21.43 20.66 -4.26
C LYS A 195 21.16 19.26 -4.82
N GLU A 196 21.11 18.23 -3.98
CA GLU A 196 20.89 16.83 -4.38
C GLU A 196 19.71 16.62 -5.34
N ALA A 197 18.65 17.43 -5.20
CA ALA A 197 17.47 17.28 -6.03
C ALA A 197 17.61 17.90 -7.42
N SER A 198 18.37 18.99 -7.54
CA SER A 198 18.48 19.77 -8.79
C SER A 198 19.77 19.52 -9.56
N ASP A 199 20.80 18.99 -8.93
CA ASP A 199 22.07 18.68 -9.56
C ASP A 199 22.06 17.26 -10.13
N ILE A 200 22.52 17.08 -11.37
CA ILE A 200 22.52 15.78 -12.05
C ILE A 200 23.41 14.74 -11.37
N HIS A 201 24.39 15.16 -10.56
CA HIS A 201 25.26 14.30 -9.78
C HIS A 201 24.62 13.86 -8.45
N GLY A 202 23.47 14.45 -8.09
CA GLY A 202 22.75 14.14 -6.86
C GLY A 202 22.09 12.78 -6.88
N LYS A 203 22.27 12.00 -5.81
CA LYS A 203 21.58 10.70 -5.66
C LYS A 203 20.05 10.86 -5.67
N ILE A 204 19.51 11.95 -5.08
CA ILE A 204 18.08 12.25 -5.11
C ILE A 204 17.61 12.50 -6.55
N ASN A 205 18.37 13.30 -7.33
CA ASN A 205 18.05 13.53 -8.74
C ASN A 205 18.06 12.22 -9.52
N PHE A 206 19.07 11.40 -9.33
CA PHE A 206 19.23 10.11 -10.00
C PHE A 206 18.08 9.15 -9.67
N ILE A 207 17.71 9.02 -8.39
CA ILE A 207 16.58 8.19 -7.96
C ILE A 207 15.25 8.70 -8.54
N ASN A 208 15.02 10.01 -8.54
CA ASN A 208 13.80 10.57 -9.12
C ASN A 208 13.67 10.23 -10.61
N ARG A 209 14.78 10.31 -11.35
CA ARG A 209 14.80 9.96 -12.77
C ARG A 209 14.55 8.48 -13.01
N LEU A 210 15.16 7.58 -12.22
CA LEU A 210 14.89 6.14 -12.30
C LEU A 210 13.42 5.83 -11.94
N ASN A 211 12.88 6.46 -10.90
CA ASN A 211 11.48 6.26 -10.53
C ASN A 211 10.53 6.73 -11.65
N GLU A 212 10.83 7.84 -12.32
CA GLU A 212 10.01 8.29 -13.46
C GLU A 212 10.05 7.29 -14.62
N GLU A 213 11.20 6.70 -14.93
CA GLU A 213 11.29 5.64 -15.94
C GLU A 213 10.51 4.38 -15.52
N PHE A 214 10.50 4.03 -14.24
CA PHE A 214 9.67 2.93 -13.71
C PHE A 214 8.17 3.21 -13.88
N TYR A 215 7.74 4.45 -13.59
CA TYR A 215 6.34 4.86 -13.78
C TYR A 215 5.95 4.86 -15.26
N LYS A 216 6.87 5.25 -16.14
CA LYS A 216 6.66 5.21 -17.59
C LYS A 216 6.48 3.76 -18.06
N TYR A 217 7.36 2.86 -17.64
CA TYR A 217 7.21 1.43 -17.93
C TYR A 217 5.87 0.88 -17.44
N ALA A 218 5.46 1.22 -16.22
CA ALA A 218 4.18 0.78 -15.67
C ALA A 218 2.95 1.31 -16.42
N ARG A 219 3.03 2.50 -17.02
CA ARG A 219 1.93 3.04 -17.87
C ARG A 219 1.82 2.32 -19.21
N GLU A 220 2.89 1.71 -19.68
CA GLU A 220 2.97 1.04 -20.98
C GLU A 220 2.75 -0.49 -20.89
N HIS A 221 2.66 -1.07 -19.67
CA HIS A 221 2.55 -2.51 -19.44
C HIS A 221 1.44 -2.84 -18.43
N ASP A 222 0.32 -3.37 -18.90
CA ASP A 222 -0.91 -3.62 -18.12
C ASP A 222 -0.73 -4.57 -16.92
N ASN A 223 0.23 -5.49 -16.97
CA ASN A 223 0.50 -6.47 -15.91
C ASN A 223 1.65 -6.06 -14.98
N PHE A 224 2.07 -4.81 -15.03
CA PHE A 224 3.17 -4.29 -14.23
C PHE A 224 2.67 -3.22 -13.25
N TYR A 225 2.94 -3.42 -11.97
CA TYR A 225 2.42 -2.60 -10.87
C TYR A 225 3.55 -2.08 -10.00
N ILE A 226 3.49 -0.81 -9.64
CA ILE A 226 4.45 -0.20 -8.72
C ILE A 226 3.94 -0.29 -7.27
N CYS A 227 4.78 -0.84 -6.39
CA CYS A 227 4.67 -0.58 -4.96
C CYS A 227 5.51 0.67 -4.64
N ASP A 228 4.85 1.79 -4.41
CA ASP A 228 5.51 3.10 -4.26
C ASP A 228 6.15 3.25 -2.86
N ILE A 229 7.32 2.63 -2.68
CA ILE A 229 8.06 2.74 -1.42
C ILE A 229 8.65 4.13 -1.21
N ASN A 230 8.76 4.95 -2.25
CA ASN A 230 9.15 6.34 -2.11
C ASN A 230 8.10 7.11 -1.30
N TYR A 231 6.82 6.98 -1.66
CA TYR A 231 5.73 7.57 -0.91
C TYR A 231 5.61 6.96 0.49
N ILE A 232 5.61 5.62 0.60
CA ILE A 232 5.45 4.92 1.89
C ILE A 232 6.54 5.32 2.87
N SER A 233 7.80 5.44 2.43
CA SER A 233 8.92 5.85 3.27
C SER A 233 8.81 7.31 3.73
N ALA A 234 8.29 8.19 2.87
CA ALA A 234 8.05 9.60 3.21
C ALA A 234 6.91 9.75 4.23
N ASP A 235 5.80 9.01 4.05
CA ASP A 235 4.64 9.01 4.95
C ASP A 235 5.00 8.45 6.35
N TYR A 236 5.74 7.34 6.37
CA TYR A 236 6.26 6.76 7.63
C TYR A 236 7.28 7.66 8.33
N GLY A 237 7.97 8.47 7.56
CA GLY A 237 9.08 9.34 7.93
C GLY A 237 10.43 8.71 7.59
N LEU A 238 11.09 9.26 6.58
CA LEU A 238 12.31 8.74 5.97
C LEU A 238 13.41 8.37 6.98
N LYS A 239 13.58 9.18 8.05
CA LYS A 239 14.56 8.89 9.12
C LYS A 239 14.23 7.64 9.93
N LYS A 240 12.95 7.28 10.03
CA LYS A 240 12.47 6.10 10.75
C LYS A 240 12.42 4.88 9.83
N TRP A 241 12.27 5.10 8.52
CA TRP A 241 12.18 4.06 7.52
C TRP A 241 13.44 3.21 7.44
N GLN A 242 14.60 3.83 7.48
CA GLN A 242 15.89 3.15 7.41
C GLN A 242 16.54 3.05 8.79
N GLU A 243 17.05 1.87 9.11
CA GLU A 243 17.84 1.62 10.32
C GLU A 243 19.17 0.97 9.91
N PRO A 244 20.27 1.74 9.93
CA PRO A 244 21.57 1.23 9.50
C PRO A 244 22.04 -0.02 10.23
N PHE A 245 21.71 -0.15 11.53
CA PHE A 245 22.04 -1.34 12.32
C PHE A 245 21.46 -2.61 11.69
N TYR A 246 20.17 -2.61 11.33
CA TYR A 246 19.54 -3.77 10.72
C TYR A 246 20.09 -4.09 9.33
N TRP A 247 20.50 -3.08 8.58
CA TRP A 247 21.16 -3.32 7.30
C TRP A 247 22.52 -4.01 7.47
N TYR A 248 23.35 -3.51 8.35
CA TYR A 248 24.69 -4.07 8.53
C TYR A 248 24.64 -5.49 9.12
N MET A 249 23.78 -5.72 10.09
CA MET A 249 23.69 -7.00 10.80
C MET A 249 22.89 -8.06 10.05
N TYR A 250 21.80 -7.69 9.41
CA TYR A 250 20.80 -8.65 8.89
C TYR A 250 20.37 -8.38 7.46
N LYS A 251 20.89 -7.35 6.80
CA LYS A 251 20.54 -6.96 5.44
C LYS A 251 19.05 -6.60 5.25
N TYR A 252 18.41 -6.08 6.29
CA TYR A 252 17.11 -5.44 6.14
C TYR A 252 17.27 -4.05 5.53
N ALA A 253 16.60 -3.80 4.42
CA ALA A 253 16.68 -2.51 3.72
C ALA A 253 15.83 -1.42 4.40
N LEU A 254 14.89 -1.82 5.24
CA LEU A 254 14.03 -0.94 6.03
C LEU A 254 14.03 -1.33 7.51
N ASN A 255 13.58 -0.42 8.35
CA ASN A 255 13.38 -0.68 9.77
C ASN A 255 12.32 -1.78 9.97
N VAL A 256 12.55 -2.69 10.90
CA VAL A 256 11.60 -3.77 11.22
C VAL A 256 10.22 -3.23 11.57
N ALA A 257 10.15 -2.10 12.29
CA ALA A 257 8.87 -1.44 12.61
C ALA A 257 8.12 -0.89 11.37
N ALA A 258 8.80 -0.66 10.24
CA ALA A 258 8.18 -0.21 8.99
C ALA A 258 7.66 -1.38 8.13
N ILE A 259 8.05 -2.63 8.43
CA ILE A 259 7.63 -3.81 7.66
C ILE A 259 6.11 -3.94 7.55
N PRO A 260 5.30 -3.72 8.61
CA PRO A 260 3.84 -3.79 8.48
C PRO A 260 3.26 -2.80 7.45
N TYR A 261 3.81 -1.60 7.33
CA TYR A 261 3.35 -0.60 6.35
C TYR A 261 3.66 -1.03 4.91
N LEU A 262 4.87 -1.53 4.65
CA LEU A 262 5.22 -2.10 3.34
C LEU A 262 4.34 -3.31 3.01
N SER A 263 4.24 -4.25 3.94
CA SER A 263 3.47 -5.48 3.76
C SER A 263 1.98 -5.22 3.52
N TYR A 264 1.41 -4.24 4.21
CA TYR A 264 0.04 -3.79 3.99
C TYR A 264 -0.17 -3.25 2.57
N ASN A 265 0.74 -2.41 2.08
CA ASN A 265 0.65 -1.84 0.73
C ASN A 265 0.77 -2.92 -0.35
N VAL A 266 1.74 -3.82 -0.26
CA VAL A 266 1.87 -4.95 -1.20
C VAL A 266 0.64 -5.85 -1.15
N ALA A 267 0.13 -6.18 0.05
CA ALA A 267 -1.08 -6.99 0.21
C ALA A 267 -2.32 -6.32 -0.40
N ASN A 268 -2.43 -4.99 -0.36
CA ASN A 268 -3.50 -4.24 -1.02
C ASN A 268 -3.41 -4.33 -2.54
N ILE A 269 -2.21 -4.29 -3.13
CA ILE A 269 -2.03 -4.51 -4.57
C ILE A 269 -2.47 -5.93 -4.93
N VAL A 270 -2.01 -6.95 -4.21
CA VAL A 270 -2.42 -8.36 -4.41
C VAL A 270 -3.93 -8.54 -4.28
N LYS A 271 -4.55 -7.92 -3.27
CA LYS A 271 -6.00 -7.91 -3.06
C LYS A 271 -6.74 -7.32 -4.28
N SER A 272 -6.21 -6.24 -4.82
CA SER A 272 -6.73 -5.56 -6.01
C SER A 272 -6.68 -6.46 -7.24
N LEU A 273 -5.51 -7.08 -7.49
CA LEU A 273 -5.29 -8.02 -8.60
C LEU A 273 -6.26 -9.22 -8.55
N LEU A 274 -6.65 -9.65 -7.36
CA LEU A 274 -7.60 -10.74 -7.17
C LEU A 274 -9.07 -10.29 -7.12
N GLY A 275 -9.36 -9.04 -7.47
CA GLY A 275 -10.71 -8.49 -7.57
C GLY A 275 -11.44 -8.38 -6.23
N LYS A 276 -10.72 -8.33 -5.10
CA LYS A 276 -11.30 -8.28 -3.74
C LYS A 276 -11.47 -6.85 -3.18
N ASN A 277 -11.34 -5.83 -4.03
CA ASN A 277 -11.59 -4.44 -3.64
C ASN A 277 -13.08 -4.20 -3.35
N LYS A 278 -13.33 -3.29 -2.42
CA LYS A 278 -14.69 -2.75 -2.22
C LYS A 278 -15.07 -1.88 -3.42
N LYS A 279 -16.33 -1.98 -3.85
CA LYS A 279 -16.84 -1.31 -5.07
C LYS A 279 -17.83 -0.20 -4.77
N GLY A 280 -18.07 0.12 -3.51
CA GLY A 280 -19.01 1.18 -3.14
C GLY A 280 -18.88 1.61 -1.70
N PHE A 281 -19.38 2.80 -1.44
CA PHE A 281 -19.57 3.37 -0.12
C PHE A 281 -21.05 3.39 0.23
N VAL A 282 -21.35 3.18 1.50
CA VAL A 282 -22.64 3.48 2.09
C VAL A 282 -22.37 4.51 3.18
N LEU A 283 -22.86 5.72 2.98
CA LEU A 283 -22.52 6.90 3.78
C LEU A 283 -23.71 7.23 4.69
N ASP A 284 -23.43 7.48 5.95
CA ASP A 284 -24.33 8.18 6.85
C ASP A 284 -24.23 9.70 6.60
N LEU A 285 -25.24 10.47 6.93
CA LEU A 285 -25.32 11.89 6.64
C LEU A 285 -24.92 12.74 7.83
N ASP A 286 -25.71 12.68 8.92
CA ASP A 286 -25.53 13.52 10.10
C ASP A 286 -24.20 13.28 10.79
N ASN A 287 -23.45 14.35 11.08
CA ASN A 287 -22.09 14.30 11.64
C ASN A 287 -21.10 13.42 10.83
N THR A 288 -21.41 13.14 9.57
CA THR A 288 -20.60 12.36 8.64
C THR A 288 -20.30 13.16 7.36
N LEU A 289 -21.32 13.58 6.62
CA LEU A 289 -21.15 14.44 5.44
C LEU A 289 -21.29 15.93 5.76
N TRP A 290 -21.89 16.25 6.88
CA TRP A 290 -21.98 17.59 7.46
C TRP A 290 -21.94 17.53 8.98
N GLY A 291 -21.68 18.63 9.66
CA GLY A 291 -21.80 18.75 11.11
C GLY A 291 -23.21 19.15 11.50
N GLY A 292 -23.75 18.48 12.52
CA GLY A 292 -25.13 18.67 12.98
C GLY A 292 -26.07 17.54 12.55
N ILE A 293 -27.32 17.64 13.00
CA ILE A 293 -28.42 16.70 12.77
C ILE A 293 -29.55 17.47 12.10
N VAL A 294 -29.89 17.14 10.84
CA VAL A 294 -30.87 17.87 10.05
C VAL A 294 -32.22 18.00 10.79
N GLY A 295 -32.69 16.92 11.43
CA GLY A 295 -33.98 16.90 12.13
C GLY A 295 -34.04 17.76 13.39
N ASP A 296 -32.90 17.99 14.05
CA ASP A 296 -32.83 18.75 15.31
C ASP A 296 -32.38 20.20 15.08
N ASP A 297 -31.40 20.42 14.20
CA ASP A 297 -30.76 21.72 13.99
C ASP A 297 -31.35 22.50 12.83
N GLY A 298 -32.04 21.83 11.90
CA GLY A 298 -32.53 22.39 10.63
C GLY A 298 -31.39 22.59 9.61
N VAL A 299 -31.76 22.67 8.33
CA VAL A 299 -30.79 22.73 7.22
C VAL A 299 -29.88 23.97 7.29
N ASP A 300 -30.40 25.10 7.71
CA ASP A 300 -29.71 26.38 7.77
C ASP A 300 -28.59 26.44 8.86
N ASN A 301 -28.60 25.51 9.82
CA ASN A 301 -27.65 25.47 10.93
C ASN A 301 -26.63 24.33 10.82
N LEU A 302 -26.58 23.63 9.68
CA LEU A 302 -25.61 22.58 9.45
C LEU A 302 -24.22 23.18 9.18
N GLU A 303 -23.19 22.58 9.77
CA GLU A 303 -21.80 22.92 9.44
C GLU A 303 -21.42 22.31 8.08
N ILE A 304 -21.57 23.10 7.02
CA ILE A 304 -21.26 22.73 5.64
C ILE A 304 -20.84 23.99 4.89
N GLY A 305 -19.92 23.84 3.92
CA GLY A 305 -19.46 24.97 3.10
C GLY A 305 -18.06 25.45 3.49
N PRO A 306 -17.47 26.30 2.65
CA PRO A 306 -16.06 26.74 2.82
C PRO A 306 -15.89 27.92 3.77
N GLU A 307 -16.98 28.54 4.24
CA GLU A 307 -16.94 29.81 4.97
C GLU A 307 -16.44 29.65 6.41
N GLU A 308 -16.72 28.50 7.02
CA GLU A 308 -16.30 28.19 8.39
C GLU A 308 -15.36 26.97 8.46
N SER A 309 -14.45 26.98 9.43
CA SER A 309 -13.47 25.90 9.58
C SER A 309 -14.07 24.51 9.81
N GLY A 310 -15.23 24.42 10.46
CA GLY A 310 -16.01 23.20 10.61
C GLY A 310 -16.57 22.71 9.26
N GLY A 311 -17.24 23.60 8.54
CA GLY A 311 -17.82 23.32 7.23
C GLY A 311 -16.77 22.95 6.17
N GLN A 312 -15.59 23.57 6.19
CA GLN A 312 -14.48 23.22 5.27
C GLN A 312 -14.09 21.74 5.37
N VAL A 313 -13.99 21.20 6.57
CA VAL A 313 -13.61 19.80 6.79
C VAL A 313 -14.59 18.84 6.11
N TYR A 314 -15.90 19.11 6.26
CA TYR A 314 -16.91 18.30 5.61
C TYR A 314 -16.93 18.48 4.09
N SER A 315 -16.72 19.70 3.60
CA SER A 315 -16.66 20.01 2.17
C SER A 315 -15.48 19.31 1.49
N GLU A 316 -14.29 19.30 2.12
CA GLU A 316 -13.13 18.54 1.64
C GLU A 316 -13.42 17.03 1.61
N PHE A 317 -14.08 16.50 2.65
CA PHE A 317 -14.46 15.09 2.71
C PHE A 317 -15.48 14.72 1.63
N GLN A 318 -16.50 15.55 1.41
CA GLN A 318 -17.48 15.34 0.33
C GLN A 318 -16.80 15.33 -1.04
N SER A 319 -15.87 16.27 -1.28
CA SER A 319 -15.10 16.32 -2.52
C SER A 319 -14.30 15.06 -2.73
N TYR A 320 -13.60 14.59 -1.70
CA TYR A 320 -12.85 13.33 -1.73
C TYR A 320 -13.75 12.12 -2.04
N ILE A 321 -14.92 12.02 -1.41
CA ILE A 321 -15.88 10.94 -1.71
C ILE A 321 -16.44 11.05 -3.14
N LYS A 322 -16.71 12.26 -3.61
CA LYS A 322 -17.19 12.48 -4.99
C LYS A 322 -16.18 12.06 -6.04
N GLU A 323 -14.89 12.33 -5.83
CA GLU A 323 -13.81 11.89 -6.72
C GLU A 323 -13.74 10.35 -6.84
N HIS A 324 -14.10 9.61 -5.81
CA HIS A 324 -14.17 8.14 -5.88
C HIS A 324 -15.23 7.62 -6.84
N LYS A 325 -16.29 8.40 -7.11
CA LYS A 325 -17.27 8.07 -8.15
C LYS A 325 -16.62 8.02 -9.53
N ASP A 326 -15.71 8.95 -9.81
CA ASP A 326 -14.99 9.02 -11.07
C ASP A 326 -14.02 7.85 -11.26
N LEU A 327 -13.56 7.22 -10.14
CA LEU A 327 -12.83 5.96 -10.13
C LEU A 327 -13.74 4.72 -10.30
N GLY A 328 -15.05 4.90 -10.45
CA GLY A 328 -16.01 3.82 -10.66
C GLY A 328 -16.61 3.21 -9.39
N LEU A 329 -16.45 3.85 -8.22
CA LEU A 329 -17.12 3.40 -7.00
C LEU A 329 -18.58 3.85 -6.97
N VAL A 330 -19.46 2.97 -6.48
CA VAL A 330 -20.87 3.29 -6.27
C VAL A 330 -21.02 4.02 -4.93
N LEU A 331 -21.66 5.17 -4.94
CA LEU A 331 -21.98 5.94 -3.74
C LEU A 331 -23.46 5.72 -3.37
N ASN A 332 -23.70 5.32 -2.13
CA ASN A 332 -25.04 5.17 -1.56
C ASN A 332 -25.11 5.91 -0.23
N VAL A 333 -26.30 6.33 0.13
CA VAL A 333 -26.61 6.95 1.41
C VAL A 333 -27.48 6.01 2.23
N ALA A 334 -27.24 5.93 3.54
CA ALA A 334 -28.11 5.29 4.51
C ALA A 334 -28.28 6.24 5.68
N SER A 335 -29.38 6.96 5.71
CA SER A 335 -29.74 7.92 6.74
C SER A 335 -30.97 7.48 7.52
N LYS A 336 -31.10 7.99 8.74
CA LYS A 336 -32.31 7.88 9.55
C LYS A 336 -33.29 9.07 9.33
N ASN A 337 -32.84 10.07 8.58
CA ASN A 337 -33.63 11.23 8.28
C ASN A 337 -34.79 10.87 7.31
N GLU A 338 -35.90 11.55 7.42
CA GLU A 338 -37.01 11.43 6.48
C GLU A 338 -36.62 12.02 5.13
N GLU A 339 -37.02 11.36 4.02
CA GLU A 339 -36.62 11.76 2.66
C GLU A 339 -37.08 13.20 2.32
N GLU A 340 -38.17 13.66 2.92
CA GLU A 340 -38.68 15.03 2.74
C GLU A 340 -37.82 16.12 3.39
N MET A 341 -36.90 15.74 4.29
CA MET A 341 -35.96 16.65 4.99
C MET A 341 -34.59 16.75 4.33
N LEU A 342 -34.31 15.95 3.31
CA LEU A 342 -33.05 15.87 2.60
C LEU A 342 -33.14 16.47 1.21
#